data_cb165ecf1fc18024e136244bddd24662
#
_entry.id   cb165ecf1fc18024e136244bddd24662
#
_cell.length_a   1.000
_cell.length_b   1.000
_cell.length_c   1.000
_cell.angle_alpha   90.00
_cell.angle_beta   90.00
_cell.angle_gamma   90.00
#
_symmetry.space_group_name_H-M   'P 1'
#
loop_
_entity.id
_entity.type
_entity.pdbx_description
1 polymer ?
#
loop_
_entity_poly.entity_id
_entity_poly.type
_entity_poly.pdbx_seq_one_letter_code
_entity_poly.pdbx_strand_id
1 'polypeptide(L)'
;MKGRKGSTDEGGVRSPMLIRWPAKIQAGKVIKEIGGAIDLLPTLADMAHIELNSEKPLDGLSLKPLLTAGGTYAGNHRKIFSHWNGKVSVRNQRFRLDHQGALFNMINDGEQSADVTEKHPRVSDALKEAVFKWKKDVLKGFKKTDRPFTVGHPAFAIIQLPARDATSTGDIKRSNRFPNDSYFTHWISTQDQLTWNIDVLQPGTFEVVI
;
A
#
# COMPACT_ATOMS: atom_id res chain seq x y z
N MET A 1 20.70 -3.92 -0.74
CA MET A 1 19.54 -3.66 0.16
C MET A 1 18.87 -4.98 0.52
N LYS A 2 18.57 -5.18 1.80
CA LYS A 2 17.86 -6.36 2.30
C LYS A 2 16.43 -6.41 1.73
N GLY A 3 15.97 -7.63 1.40
CA GLY A 3 14.62 -7.88 0.91
C GLY A 3 14.45 -7.80 -0.60
N ARG A 4 13.25 -8.20 -1.05
CA ARG A 4 12.81 -8.23 -2.44
C ARG A 4 11.29 -8.03 -2.49
N LYS A 5 10.69 -7.99 -3.68
CA LYS A 5 9.22 -7.97 -3.85
C LYS A 5 8.53 -8.95 -2.90
N GLY A 6 7.56 -8.46 -2.10
CA GLY A 6 6.86 -9.26 -1.08
C GLY A 6 7.58 -9.28 0.28
N SER A 7 8.60 -8.45 0.51
CA SER A 7 9.15 -8.19 1.83
C SER A 7 8.83 -6.78 2.31
N THR A 8 8.90 -6.56 3.62
CA THR A 8 8.72 -5.24 4.25
C THR A 8 10.05 -4.56 4.57
N ASP A 9 11.17 -5.13 4.12
CA ASP A 9 12.49 -4.52 4.19
C ASP A 9 12.72 -3.48 3.08
N GLU A 10 13.79 -2.71 3.16
CA GLU A 10 14.08 -1.60 2.24
C GLU A 10 14.04 -2.03 0.77
N GLY A 11 14.63 -3.18 0.41
CA GLY A 11 14.62 -3.69 -0.97
C GLY A 11 13.26 -4.17 -1.46
N GLY A 12 12.29 -4.36 -0.57
CA GLY A 12 10.92 -4.72 -0.93
C GLY A 12 9.95 -3.55 -1.03
N VAL A 13 10.27 -2.43 -0.36
CA VAL A 13 9.33 -1.30 -0.22
C VAL A 13 9.86 0.02 -0.76
N ARG A 14 11.16 0.15 -0.98
CA ARG A 14 11.74 1.36 -1.55
C ARG A 14 11.50 1.41 -3.05
N SER A 15 10.89 2.52 -3.48
CA SER A 15 10.67 2.82 -4.89
C SER A 15 11.17 4.23 -5.19
N PRO A 16 11.79 4.48 -6.36
CA PRO A 16 12.12 5.83 -6.77
C PRO A 16 10.85 6.64 -7.02
N MET A 17 10.85 7.91 -6.62
CA MET A 17 9.81 8.86 -6.96
C MET A 17 10.44 10.05 -7.68
N LEU A 18 9.97 10.32 -8.90
CA LEU A 18 10.41 11.43 -9.74
C LEU A 18 9.22 12.34 -10.01
N ILE A 19 9.38 13.63 -9.70
CA ILE A 19 8.35 14.63 -9.92
C ILE A 19 8.92 15.72 -10.81
N ARG A 20 8.20 16.07 -11.87
CA ARG A 20 8.55 17.17 -12.78
C ARG A 20 7.43 18.18 -12.85
N TRP A 21 7.71 19.40 -12.37
CA TRP A 21 6.83 20.57 -12.49
C TRP A 21 7.68 21.82 -12.66
N PRO A 22 8.14 22.14 -13.89
CA PRO A 22 9.13 23.20 -14.13
C PRO A 22 8.75 24.58 -13.58
N ALA A 23 7.45 24.89 -13.54
CA ALA A 23 6.96 26.17 -13.04
C ALA A 23 7.07 26.33 -11.51
N LYS A 24 7.25 25.26 -10.75
CA LYS A 24 7.15 25.27 -9.28
C LYS A 24 8.26 24.50 -8.58
N ILE A 25 8.88 23.53 -9.23
CA ILE A 25 9.90 22.66 -8.65
C ILE A 25 11.22 22.90 -9.38
N GLN A 26 12.24 23.23 -8.61
CA GLN A 26 13.60 23.43 -9.14
C GLN A 26 14.15 22.14 -9.74
N ALA A 27 14.73 22.24 -10.93
CA ALA A 27 15.40 21.10 -11.57
C ALA A 27 16.59 20.61 -10.73
N GLY A 28 16.78 19.29 -10.71
CA GLY A 28 17.88 18.65 -9.98
C GLY A 28 17.73 18.61 -8.45
N LYS A 29 16.58 19.06 -7.91
CA LYS A 29 16.31 18.99 -6.47
C LYS A 29 16.23 17.54 -5.98
N VAL A 30 17.00 17.21 -4.96
CA VAL A 30 17.00 15.88 -4.31
C VAL A 30 16.45 16.03 -2.90
N ILE A 31 15.40 15.27 -2.58
CA ILE A 31 14.76 15.23 -1.28
C ILE A 31 15.18 13.93 -0.59
N LYS A 32 15.72 14.05 0.63
CA LYS A 32 16.20 12.92 1.44
C LYS A 32 15.24 12.51 2.55
N GLU A 33 14.20 13.30 2.76
CA GLU A 33 13.13 12.99 3.71
C GLU A 33 12.36 11.78 3.26
N ILE A 34 11.96 10.94 4.22
CA ILE A 34 11.16 9.76 3.92
C ILE A 34 9.78 10.17 3.43
N GLY A 35 9.33 9.54 2.35
CA GLY A 35 8.00 9.63 1.80
C GLY A 35 7.43 8.25 1.47
N GLY A 36 6.14 8.19 1.23
CA GLY A 36 5.45 6.98 0.83
C GLY A 36 4.30 7.27 -0.13
N ALA A 37 3.72 6.23 -0.74
CA ALA A 37 2.56 6.37 -1.61
C ALA A 37 1.36 7.05 -0.91
N ILE A 38 1.27 6.91 0.42
CA ILE A 38 0.24 7.56 1.25
C ILE A 38 0.31 9.09 1.18
N ASP A 39 1.45 9.66 0.81
CA ASP A 39 1.67 11.11 0.74
C ASP A 39 1.24 11.71 -0.60
N LEU A 40 1.00 10.89 -1.63
CA LEU A 40 0.69 11.38 -2.97
C LEU A 40 -0.63 12.16 -2.98
N LEU A 41 -1.69 11.61 -2.40
CA LEU A 41 -2.98 12.27 -2.37
C LEU A 41 -2.94 13.64 -1.66
N PRO A 42 -2.47 13.75 -0.40
CA PRO A 42 -2.40 15.04 0.28
C PRO A 42 -1.43 16.01 -0.41
N THR A 43 -0.36 15.54 -1.04
CA THR A 43 0.57 16.39 -1.78
C THR A 43 -0.08 16.97 -3.03
N LEU A 44 -0.73 16.15 -3.84
CA LEU A 44 -1.37 16.58 -5.09
C LEU A 44 -2.54 17.53 -4.82
N ALA A 45 -3.36 17.23 -3.80
CA ALA A 45 -4.46 18.09 -3.40
C ALA A 45 -3.95 19.47 -2.94
N ASP A 46 -2.92 19.50 -2.08
CA ASP A 46 -2.30 20.75 -1.62
C ASP A 46 -1.64 21.53 -2.78
N MET A 47 -1.01 20.86 -3.74
CA MET A 47 -0.47 21.49 -4.94
C MET A 47 -1.56 22.08 -5.84
N ALA A 48 -2.71 21.43 -5.91
CA ALA A 48 -3.87 21.87 -6.71
C ALA A 48 -4.79 22.81 -5.94
N HIS A 49 -4.49 23.13 -4.66
CA HIS A 49 -5.35 23.92 -3.77
C HIS A 49 -6.76 23.33 -3.60
N ILE A 50 -6.84 22.00 -3.57
CA ILE A 50 -8.07 21.25 -3.32
C ILE A 50 -8.14 20.88 -1.85
N GLU A 51 -9.22 21.26 -1.20
CA GLU A 51 -9.51 20.82 0.17
C GLU A 51 -9.95 19.34 0.16
N LEU A 52 -9.30 18.52 1.00
CA LEU A 52 -9.63 17.11 1.14
C LEU A 52 -10.66 16.92 2.25
N ASN A 53 -11.91 16.71 1.84
CA ASN A 53 -12.99 16.34 2.74
C ASN A 53 -13.03 14.80 2.85
N SER A 54 -12.36 14.25 3.85
CA SER A 54 -12.34 12.81 4.11
C SER A 54 -13.00 12.50 5.45
N GLU A 55 -13.92 11.55 5.47
CA GLU A 55 -14.53 11.04 6.71
C GLU A 55 -13.50 10.34 7.62
N LYS A 56 -12.40 9.89 7.04
CA LYS A 56 -11.30 9.25 7.76
C LYS A 56 -10.05 10.11 7.67
N PRO A 57 -9.28 10.23 8.78
CA PRO A 57 -8.01 10.95 8.74
C PRO A 57 -7.05 10.29 7.74
N LEU A 58 -6.28 11.10 7.05
CA LEU A 58 -5.23 10.63 6.15
C LEU A 58 -3.94 10.36 6.95
N ASP A 59 -3.33 9.23 6.74
CA ASP A 59 -2.03 8.89 7.32
C ASP A 59 -0.86 9.59 6.60
N GLY A 60 -1.08 10.04 5.38
CA GLY A 60 -0.11 10.76 4.55
C GLY A 60 0.01 12.23 4.90
N LEU A 61 1.17 12.81 4.60
CA LEU A 61 1.46 14.23 4.77
C LEU A 61 1.77 14.86 3.41
N SER A 62 1.39 16.13 3.21
CA SER A 62 1.81 16.87 2.02
C SER A 62 3.33 17.04 1.98
N LEU A 63 3.94 16.62 0.88
CA LEU A 63 5.34 16.84 0.58
C LEU A 63 5.58 18.17 -0.16
N LYS A 64 4.55 18.97 -0.43
CA LYS A 64 4.67 20.26 -1.13
C LYS A 64 5.73 21.18 -0.53
N PRO A 65 5.85 21.32 0.82
CA PRO A 65 6.90 22.15 1.41
C PRO A 65 8.33 21.68 1.10
N LEU A 66 8.52 20.40 0.86
CA LEU A 66 9.80 19.84 0.44
C LEU A 66 10.03 20.01 -1.07
N LEU A 67 8.98 20.00 -1.87
CA LEU A 67 9.04 20.05 -3.34
C LEU A 67 9.23 21.49 -3.84
N THR A 68 8.48 22.42 -3.29
CA THR A 68 8.45 23.82 -3.74
C THR A 68 9.24 24.73 -2.79
N ALA A 69 9.38 26.00 -3.14
CA ALA A 69 9.93 26.99 -2.24
C ALA A 69 8.86 27.45 -1.25
N GLY A 70 9.17 27.43 0.04
CA GLY A 70 8.32 27.94 1.11
C GLY A 70 7.47 26.87 1.79
N GLY A 71 7.18 27.11 3.06
CA GLY A 71 6.40 26.27 3.94
C GLY A 71 7.26 25.39 4.86
N THR A 72 6.65 24.93 5.94
CA THR A 72 7.27 24.06 6.94
C THR A 72 6.80 22.62 6.73
N TYR A 73 7.75 21.69 6.63
CA TYR A 73 7.43 20.28 6.58
C TYR A 73 7.16 19.70 7.97
N ALA A 74 5.98 19.19 8.20
CA ALA A 74 5.54 18.68 9.51
C ALA A 74 6.02 17.24 9.81
N GLY A 75 6.78 16.64 8.91
CA GLY A 75 7.11 15.21 8.96
C GLY A 75 8.35 14.81 9.74
N ASN A 76 8.94 15.68 10.58
CA ASN A 76 10.20 15.42 11.28
C ASN A 76 10.18 14.19 12.21
N HIS A 77 9.01 13.82 12.74
CA HIS A 77 8.83 12.67 13.64
C HIS A 77 7.93 11.59 13.04
N ARG A 78 7.68 11.64 11.73
CA ARG A 78 6.79 10.69 11.08
C ARG A 78 7.33 9.26 11.11
N LYS A 79 6.38 8.34 11.07
CA LYS A 79 6.64 6.92 10.89
C LYS A 79 5.88 6.43 9.66
N ILE A 80 6.54 5.66 8.82
CA ILE A 80 5.90 4.98 7.67
C ILE A 80 5.90 3.50 7.96
N PHE A 81 4.71 2.90 7.95
CA PHE A 81 4.51 1.47 8.15
C PHE A 81 4.42 0.77 6.79
N SER A 82 5.02 -0.41 6.71
CA SER A 82 4.90 -1.27 5.55
C SER A 82 4.35 -2.63 6.00
N HIS A 83 3.28 -3.08 5.36
CA HIS A 83 2.60 -4.34 5.69
C HIS A 83 2.54 -5.24 4.47
N TRP A 84 2.88 -6.51 4.68
CA TRP A 84 2.69 -7.56 3.70
C TRP A 84 2.47 -8.90 4.40
N ASN A 85 1.33 -9.55 4.13
CA ASN A 85 1.00 -10.89 4.65
C ASN A 85 1.29 -11.06 6.15
N GLY A 86 0.77 -10.15 6.97
CA GLY A 86 0.94 -10.15 8.43
C GLY A 86 2.28 -9.62 8.95
N LYS A 87 3.27 -9.44 8.08
CA LYS A 87 4.56 -8.84 8.42
C LYS A 87 4.43 -7.32 8.40
N VAL A 88 4.88 -6.67 9.45
CA VAL A 88 4.88 -5.20 9.55
C VAL A 88 6.27 -4.72 9.91
N SER A 89 6.78 -3.78 9.13
CA SER A 89 7.95 -2.99 9.48
C SER A 89 7.57 -1.52 9.64
N VAL A 90 8.37 -0.76 10.37
CA VAL A 90 8.18 0.68 10.53
C VAL A 90 9.50 1.40 10.29
N ARG A 91 9.42 2.55 9.63
CA ARG A 91 10.56 3.42 9.39
C ARG A 91 10.26 4.85 9.85
N ASN A 92 11.22 5.48 10.55
CA ASN A 92 11.34 6.92 10.66
C ASN A 92 12.50 7.41 9.77
N GLN A 93 12.86 8.68 9.85
CA GLN A 93 13.95 9.24 9.04
C GLN A 93 15.28 8.50 9.21
N ARG A 94 15.60 8.08 10.42
CA ARG A 94 16.91 7.50 10.76
C ARG A 94 16.89 5.99 10.91
N PHE A 95 15.83 5.42 11.46
CA PHE A 95 15.79 4.01 11.84
C PHE A 95 14.67 3.25 11.13
N ARG A 96 14.91 1.99 10.84
CA ARG A 96 13.91 1.00 10.46
C ARG A 96 13.90 -0.14 11.46
N LEU A 97 12.72 -0.47 11.97
CA LEU A 97 12.47 -1.72 12.69
C LEU A 97 11.85 -2.70 11.69
N ASP A 98 12.46 -3.85 11.47
CA ASP A 98 11.93 -4.89 10.60
C ASP A 98 10.81 -5.70 11.29
N HIS A 99 10.20 -6.61 10.54
CA HIS A 99 9.09 -7.43 11.06
C HIS A 99 9.52 -8.47 12.11
N GLN A 100 10.80 -8.73 12.26
CA GLN A 100 11.40 -9.63 13.26
C GLN A 100 11.85 -8.90 14.52
N GLY A 101 11.82 -7.57 14.51
CA GLY A 101 12.18 -6.71 15.63
C GLY A 101 13.63 -6.26 15.64
N ALA A 102 14.39 -6.52 14.58
CA ALA A 102 15.74 -5.98 14.40
C ALA A 102 15.70 -4.51 13.96
N LEU A 103 16.57 -3.70 14.55
CA LEU A 103 16.66 -2.26 14.28
C LEU A 103 17.87 -1.94 13.41
N PHE A 104 17.68 -1.14 12.38
CA PHE A 104 18.72 -0.72 11.44
C PHE A 104 18.81 0.80 11.35
N ASN A 105 20.04 1.34 11.31
CA ASN A 105 20.29 2.77 11.11
C ASN A 105 20.38 3.08 9.61
N MET A 106 19.30 3.53 9.02
CA MET A 106 19.15 3.74 7.58
C MET A 106 19.98 4.90 7.00
N ILE A 107 20.59 5.73 7.85
CA ILE A 107 21.52 6.78 7.40
C ILE A 107 22.87 6.18 7.00
N ASN A 108 23.35 5.22 7.79
CA ASN A 108 24.69 4.65 7.64
C ASN A 108 24.66 3.22 7.08
N ASP A 109 23.50 2.54 7.14
CA ASP A 109 23.30 1.16 6.73
C ASP A 109 22.00 1.02 5.93
N GLY A 110 22.00 1.59 4.72
CA GLY A 110 20.86 1.46 3.79
C GLY A 110 20.63 0.02 3.30
N GLU A 111 21.53 -0.89 3.59
CA GLU A 111 21.44 -2.30 3.23
C GLU A 111 20.81 -3.17 4.32
N GLN A 112 20.63 -2.64 5.52
CA GLN A 112 20.14 -3.37 6.69
C GLN A 112 21.00 -4.60 7.02
N SER A 113 22.30 -4.40 7.09
CA SER A 113 23.28 -5.45 7.35
C SER A 113 23.64 -5.59 8.83
N ALA A 114 23.54 -4.50 9.61
CA ALA A 114 23.93 -4.43 11.01
C ALA A 114 22.73 -4.12 11.92
N ASP A 115 22.35 -5.09 12.75
CA ASP A 115 21.36 -4.87 13.81
C ASP A 115 21.95 -3.99 14.91
N VAL A 116 21.28 -2.88 15.19
CA VAL A 116 21.67 -1.92 16.23
C VAL A 116 20.69 -1.85 17.40
N THR A 117 19.85 -2.88 17.57
CA THR A 117 18.83 -2.95 18.61
C THR A 117 19.43 -2.73 20.00
N GLU A 118 20.51 -3.40 20.33
CA GLU A 118 21.17 -3.30 21.63
C GLU A 118 21.81 -1.91 21.85
N LYS A 119 22.25 -1.26 20.78
CA LYS A 119 22.84 0.10 20.83
C LYS A 119 21.79 1.19 21.02
N HIS A 120 20.54 0.92 20.61
CA HIS A 120 19.43 1.89 20.64
C HIS A 120 18.15 1.29 21.23
N PRO A 121 18.17 0.72 22.45
CA PRO A 121 17.01 -0.02 23.01
C PRO A 121 15.76 0.86 23.13
N ARG A 122 15.89 2.10 23.57
CA ARG A 122 14.75 3.04 23.69
C ARG A 122 14.07 3.31 22.34
N VAL A 123 14.84 3.40 21.25
CA VAL A 123 14.30 3.60 19.90
C VAL A 123 13.60 2.34 19.42
N SER A 124 14.22 1.18 19.65
CA SER A 124 13.63 -0.12 19.32
C SER A 124 12.28 -0.30 20.01
N ASP A 125 12.21 -0.05 21.32
CA ASP A 125 10.98 -0.21 22.11
C ASP A 125 9.88 0.76 21.65
N ALA A 126 10.23 2.02 21.39
CA ALA A 126 9.28 3.01 20.87
C ALA A 126 8.73 2.64 19.48
N LEU A 127 9.53 2.01 18.62
CA LEU A 127 9.08 1.56 17.31
C LEU A 127 8.28 0.26 17.39
N LYS A 128 8.62 -0.67 18.29
CA LYS A 128 7.81 -1.87 18.60
C LYS A 128 6.42 -1.49 19.10
N GLU A 129 6.36 -0.54 20.04
CA GLU A 129 5.08 -0.03 20.54
C GLU A 129 4.26 0.64 19.42
N ALA A 130 4.91 1.40 18.55
CA ALA A 130 4.24 2.00 17.40
C ALA A 130 3.66 0.93 16.45
N VAL A 131 4.41 -0.16 16.17
CA VAL A 131 3.92 -1.29 15.36
C VAL A 131 2.74 -1.98 16.04
N PHE A 132 2.81 -2.19 17.35
CA PHE A 132 1.71 -2.82 18.11
C PHE A 132 0.42 -1.99 17.99
N LYS A 133 0.49 -0.67 18.23
CA LYS A 133 -0.66 0.24 18.11
C LYS A 133 -1.21 0.25 16.70
N TRP A 134 -0.35 0.38 15.70
CA TRP A 134 -0.74 0.39 14.30
C TRP A 134 -1.45 -0.92 13.90
N LYS A 135 -0.93 -2.08 14.30
CA LYS A 135 -1.57 -3.38 14.04
C LYS A 135 -2.95 -3.46 14.68
N LYS A 136 -3.08 -3.02 15.92
CA LYS A 136 -4.35 -3.03 16.66
C LYS A 136 -5.40 -2.15 15.99
N ASP A 137 -4.99 -1.02 15.43
CA ASP A 137 -5.90 -0.07 14.80
C ASP A 137 -6.21 -0.44 13.35
N VAL A 138 -5.19 -0.59 12.52
CA VAL A 138 -5.33 -0.75 11.07
C VAL A 138 -5.74 -2.18 10.70
N LEU A 139 -5.21 -3.21 11.39
CA LEU A 139 -5.47 -4.61 11.04
C LEU A 139 -6.66 -5.23 11.78
N LYS A 140 -7.31 -4.53 12.70
CA LYS A 140 -8.46 -5.08 13.47
C LYS A 140 -9.61 -5.54 12.58
N GLY A 141 -9.82 -4.89 11.45
CA GLY A 141 -10.85 -5.23 10.47
C GLY A 141 -10.39 -6.13 9.32
N PHE A 142 -9.12 -6.54 9.34
CA PHE A 142 -8.53 -7.32 8.26
C PHE A 142 -8.93 -8.80 8.40
N LYS A 143 -9.91 -9.22 7.61
CA LYS A 143 -10.32 -10.63 7.53
C LYS A 143 -9.46 -11.35 6.51
N LYS A 144 -9.21 -12.65 6.73
CA LYS A 144 -8.49 -13.51 5.78
C LYS A 144 -9.33 -13.93 4.56
N THR A 145 -10.62 -13.66 4.60
CA THR A 145 -11.57 -13.98 3.53
C THR A 145 -11.68 -12.83 2.56
N ASP A 146 -11.73 -13.13 1.28
CA ASP A 146 -12.00 -12.15 0.24
C ASP A 146 -13.37 -11.52 0.46
N ARG A 147 -13.48 -10.23 0.18
CA ARG A 147 -14.77 -9.54 0.21
C ARG A 147 -15.54 -9.88 -1.06
N PRO A 148 -16.86 -10.06 -0.96
CA PRO A 148 -17.69 -10.19 -2.15
C PRO A 148 -17.58 -8.93 -3.02
N PHE A 149 -17.74 -9.10 -4.32
CA PHE A 149 -17.86 -7.97 -5.24
C PHE A 149 -19.23 -7.31 -5.05
N THR A 150 -19.23 -6.01 -4.87
CA THR A 150 -20.47 -5.26 -4.72
C THR A 150 -21.09 -4.97 -6.08
N VAL A 151 -22.33 -5.36 -6.30
CA VAL A 151 -23.10 -5.08 -7.53
C VAL A 151 -24.39 -4.32 -7.22
N GLY A 152 -24.91 -3.60 -8.21
CA GLY A 152 -26.16 -2.83 -8.06
C GLY A 152 -25.98 -1.57 -7.20
N HIS A 153 -24.83 -0.93 -7.22
CA HIS A 153 -24.64 0.34 -6.53
C HIS A 153 -25.29 1.48 -7.33
N PRO A 154 -26.14 2.33 -6.71
CA PRO A 154 -26.94 3.33 -7.42
C PRO A 154 -26.11 4.38 -8.18
N ALA A 155 -24.90 4.66 -7.73
CA ALA A 155 -24.01 5.62 -8.39
C ALA A 155 -23.11 5.00 -9.48
N PHE A 156 -23.13 3.67 -9.67
CA PHE A 156 -22.25 2.98 -10.62
C PHE A 156 -23.08 2.01 -11.47
N ALA A 157 -23.37 2.42 -12.72
CA ALA A 157 -24.15 1.62 -13.66
C ALA A 157 -23.39 0.41 -14.19
N ILE A 158 -22.06 0.43 -14.20
CA ILE A 158 -21.21 -0.64 -14.72
C ILE A 158 -20.27 -1.11 -13.62
N ILE A 159 -20.22 -2.43 -13.42
CA ILE A 159 -19.35 -3.08 -12.46
C ILE A 159 -18.58 -4.17 -13.18
N GLN A 160 -17.27 -4.18 -13.01
CA GLN A 160 -16.42 -5.20 -13.59
C GLN A 160 -16.16 -6.32 -12.57
N LEU A 161 -16.38 -7.55 -12.98
CA LEU A 161 -15.96 -8.76 -12.27
C LEU A 161 -14.73 -9.34 -12.96
N PRO A 162 -13.50 -9.07 -12.47
CA PRO A 162 -12.29 -9.52 -13.18
C PRO A 162 -12.20 -11.03 -13.22
N ALA A 163 -11.92 -11.61 -14.39
CA ALA A 163 -11.79 -13.06 -14.55
C ALA A 163 -10.74 -13.65 -13.60
N ARG A 164 -9.62 -12.96 -13.40
CA ARG A 164 -8.54 -13.37 -12.49
C ARG A 164 -8.98 -13.61 -11.04
N ASP A 165 -10.07 -13.00 -10.62
CA ASP A 165 -10.57 -13.08 -9.23
C ASP A 165 -11.73 -14.09 -9.10
N ALA A 166 -12.10 -14.78 -10.19
CA ALA A 166 -13.09 -15.84 -10.19
C ALA A 166 -12.55 -17.12 -9.51
N THR A 167 -13.48 -17.90 -9.00
CA THR A 167 -13.23 -19.30 -8.63
C THR A 167 -13.61 -20.20 -9.80
N SER A 168 -12.70 -21.05 -10.22
CA SER A 168 -12.92 -21.99 -11.32
C SER A 168 -13.26 -23.39 -10.79
N THR A 169 -14.17 -24.09 -11.50
CA THR A 169 -14.49 -25.51 -11.28
C THR A 169 -14.43 -26.25 -12.62
N GLY A 170 -14.38 -27.60 -12.58
CA GLY A 170 -14.24 -28.44 -13.78
C GLY A 170 -12.80 -28.50 -14.25
N ASP A 171 -12.61 -28.52 -15.59
CA ASP A 171 -11.29 -28.67 -16.23
C ASP A 171 -10.56 -27.33 -16.43
N ILE A 172 -11.16 -26.22 -16.03
CA ILE A 172 -10.59 -24.88 -16.16
C ILE A 172 -9.29 -24.77 -15.36
N LYS A 173 -8.24 -24.29 -16.01
CA LYS A 173 -6.92 -24.08 -15.41
C LYS A 173 -6.55 -22.62 -15.39
N ARG A 174 -6.06 -22.15 -14.25
CA ARG A 174 -5.46 -20.81 -14.13
C ARG A 174 -4.05 -20.83 -14.72
N SER A 175 -3.72 -19.84 -15.54
CA SER A 175 -2.40 -19.71 -16.20
C SER A 175 -1.24 -19.49 -15.21
N ASN A 176 -1.52 -18.96 -14.02
CA ASN A 176 -0.53 -18.71 -12.98
C ASN A 176 -1.15 -18.93 -11.58
N ARG A 177 -0.35 -19.38 -10.61
CA ARG A 177 -0.77 -19.54 -9.22
C ARG A 177 -1.15 -18.20 -8.55
N PHE A 178 -0.65 -17.06 -9.06
CA PHE A 178 -0.96 -15.73 -8.57
C PHE A 178 -2.06 -15.11 -9.43
N PRO A 179 -3.09 -14.46 -8.83
CA PRO A 179 -4.22 -13.93 -9.58
C PRO A 179 -3.88 -12.74 -10.48
N ASN A 180 -2.92 -11.89 -10.09
CA ASN A 180 -2.52 -10.75 -10.91
C ASN A 180 -1.87 -11.25 -12.22
N ASP A 181 -2.30 -10.69 -13.34
CA ASP A 181 -1.88 -11.06 -14.70
C ASP A 181 -2.17 -12.52 -15.09
N SER A 182 -3.13 -13.16 -14.41
CA SER A 182 -3.58 -14.50 -14.75
C SER A 182 -4.84 -14.47 -15.61
N TYR A 183 -5.02 -15.52 -16.39
CA TYR A 183 -6.21 -15.81 -17.17
C TYR A 183 -6.57 -17.29 -17.00
N PHE A 184 -7.74 -17.68 -17.50
CA PHE A 184 -8.20 -19.06 -17.48
C PHE A 184 -8.12 -19.69 -18.86
N THR A 185 -7.83 -20.98 -18.90
CA THR A 185 -7.74 -21.82 -20.09
C THR A 185 -8.46 -23.14 -19.86
N HIS A 186 -8.57 -23.98 -20.88
CA HIS A 186 -9.20 -25.29 -20.80
C HIS A 186 -10.69 -25.23 -20.42
N TRP A 187 -11.42 -24.29 -20.96
CA TRP A 187 -12.89 -24.28 -20.87
C TRP A 187 -13.44 -25.15 -21.97
N ILE A 188 -13.54 -26.45 -21.73
CA ILE A 188 -13.81 -27.48 -22.73
C ILE A 188 -15.07 -28.30 -22.47
N SER A 189 -15.71 -28.09 -21.34
CA SER A 189 -16.91 -28.78 -20.92
C SER A 189 -18.02 -27.80 -20.54
N THR A 190 -19.29 -28.21 -20.77
CA THR A 190 -20.45 -27.47 -20.28
C THR A 190 -20.60 -27.50 -18.77
N GLN A 191 -19.84 -28.33 -18.09
CA GLN A 191 -19.77 -28.41 -16.63
C GLN A 191 -18.73 -27.45 -16.06
N ASP A 192 -17.91 -26.83 -16.89
CA ASP A 192 -16.90 -25.88 -16.47
C ASP A 192 -17.55 -24.55 -16.10
N GLN A 193 -17.15 -24.01 -14.94
CA GLN A 193 -17.74 -22.77 -14.42
C GLN A 193 -16.69 -21.83 -13.87
N LEU A 194 -16.94 -20.53 -14.06
CA LEU A 194 -16.30 -19.44 -13.33
C LEU A 194 -17.34 -18.75 -12.47
N THR A 195 -17.06 -18.60 -11.20
CA THR A 195 -17.97 -18.02 -10.23
C THR A 195 -17.32 -16.89 -9.45
N TRP A 196 -18.13 -15.90 -9.04
CA TRP A 196 -17.73 -14.80 -8.17
C TRP A 196 -18.68 -14.74 -6.98
N ASN A 197 -18.15 -14.42 -5.83
CA ASN A 197 -18.96 -14.09 -4.68
C ASN A 197 -19.37 -12.62 -4.78
N ILE A 198 -20.67 -12.34 -4.85
CA ILE A 198 -21.20 -10.99 -5.01
C ILE A 198 -22.13 -10.60 -3.85
N ASP A 199 -22.17 -9.30 -3.56
CA ASP A 199 -23.09 -8.65 -2.64
C ASP A 199 -23.94 -7.66 -3.42
N VAL A 200 -25.24 -7.95 -3.52
CA VAL A 200 -26.19 -7.14 -4.30
C VAL A 200 -26.77 -6.05 -3.40
N LEU A 201 -26.38 -4.80 -3.65
CA LEU A 201 -26.86 -3.66 -2.85
C LEU A 201 -28.29 -3.25 -3.15
N GLN A 202 -28.68 -3.32 -4.42
CA GLN A 202 -30.06 -3.06 -4.85
C GLN A 202 -30.53 -4.15 -5.81
N PRO A 203 -31.74 -4.68 -5.62
CA PRO A 203 -32.32 -5.63 -6.55
C PRO A 203 -32.61 -4.96 -7.88
N GLY A 204 -32.45 -5.71 -8.97
CA GLY A 204 -32.68 -5.20 -10.32
C GLY A 204 -32.39 -6.25 -11.38
N THR A 205 -32.54 -5.85 -12.63
CA THR A 205 -32.14 -6.64 -13.80
C THR A 205 -30.75 -6.19 -14.21
N PHE A 206 -29.83 -7.13 -14.38
CA PHE A 206 -28.47 -6.88 -14.78
C PHE A 206 -28.21 -7.48 -16.15
N GLU A 207 -27.57 -6.71 -17.01
CA GLU A 207 -27.01 -7.22 -18.26
C GLU A 207 -25.57 -7.70 -17.99
N VAL A 208 -25.24 -8.90 -18.46
CA VAL A 208 -23.90 -9.48 -18.34
C VAL A 208 -23.24 -9.46 -19.70
N VAL A 209 -22.10 -8.80 -19.79
CA VAL A 209 -21.27 -8.73 -20.98
C VAL A 209 -19.96 -9.48 -20.69
N ILE A 210 -19.61 -10.46 -21.58
CA ILE A 210 -18.42 -11.31 -21.44
C ILE A 210 -17.47 -11.02 -22.59
#